data_981a13b862eed83eeb9f1980ccca4aac
#
_entry.id   981a13b862eed83eeb9f1980ccca4aac
#
_cell.length_a   1.000
_cell.length_b   1.000
_cell.length_c   1.000
_cell.angle_alpha   90.00
_cell.angle_beta   90.00
_cell.angle_gamma   90.00
#
_symmetry.space_group_name_H-M   'P 1'
#
loop_
_entity.id
_entity.type
_entity.pdbx_description
1 polymer ?
#
loop_
_entity_poly.entity_id
_entity_poly.type
_entity_poly.pdbx_seq_one_letter_code
_entity_poly.pdbx_strand_id
1 'polypeptide(L)'
;MIKCKEYSTSAIILVLPKIEKLAEKRCRFIVEKQQYFCSGSLLDGAFLTYDNEDKRLVYEKEYDHNGGRERVGMGALLALWLQKNKDMKVEKALQKYTEYIYRELYDENTGIVYNDAGRDNTWNRLYNYPWLAIFFMERYRLYNEVTDLKNMYKIMKSYYAQDGASFYAIGIPMLESVKLLKSGGMEREAEELLRYYEIHGEMLIKNGLCYPPHEVKYEQSIVAPAVNYLFQLYELTGKILYLEEGKKQLAVLVLFNGHQPDFHMYENAVRHWDGYWFGKYKNLGDTFPH
;
A
#
# COMPACT_ATOMS: atom_id res chain seq x y z
N MET A 1 -6.56 -33.78 8.18
CA MET A 1 -7.98 -33.81 7.80
C MET A 1 -8.79 -34.18 9.05
N ILE A 2 -9.78 -33.39 9.39
CA ILE A 2 -10.70 -33.62 10.52
C ILE A 2 -11.98 -34.19 9.94
N LYS A 3 -12.41 -35.33 10.41
CA LYS A 3 -13.63 -36.01 9.94
C LYS A 3 -14.67 -36.07 11.06
N CYS A 4 -15.91 -35.73 10.75
CA CYS A 4 -17.05 -35.89 11.64
C CYS A 4 -18.23 -36.50 10.84
N LYS A 5 -18.49 -37.77 11.05
CA LYS A 5 -19.49 -38.56 10.26
C LYS A 5 -19.23 -38.43 8.75
N GLU A 6 -20.16 -37.84 8.01
CA GLU A 6 -20.09 -37.66 6.56
C GLU A 6 -19.34 -36.36 6.16
N TYR A 7 -18.99 -35.53 7.14
CA TYR A 7 -18.33 -34.25 6.88
C TYR A 7 -16.82 -34.38 7.14
N SER A 8 -16.05 -33.77 6.27
CA SER A 8 -14.61 -33.63 6.45
C SER A 8 -14.19 -32.21 6.18
N THR A 9 -13.25 -31.70 6.96
CA THR A 9 -12.57 -30.43 6.73
C THR A 9 -11.08 -30.62 6.90
N SER A 10 -10.31 -29.74 6.33
CA SER A 10 -8.85 -29.73 6.49
C SER A 10 -8.40 -28.35 6.93
N ALA A 11 -7.36 -28.29 7.74
CA ALA A 11 -6.65 -27.07 8.07
C ALA A 11 -5.21 -27.21 7.60
N ILE A 12 -4.71 -26.18 6.91
CA ILE A 12 -3.31 -26.08 6.54
C ILE A 12 -2.64 -25.19 7.57
N ILE A 13 -1.63 -25.72 8.26
CA ILE A 13 -0.84 -24.97 9.24
C ILE A 13 0.54 -24.74 8.64
N LEU A 14 0.87 -23.49 8.37
CA LEU A 14 2.18 -23.09 7.91
C LEU A 14 3.06 -22.69 9.11
N VAL A 15 4.14 -23.42 9.32
CA VAL A 15 5.13 -23.09 10.34
C VAL A 15 6.23 -22.24 9.69
N LEU A 16 6.27 -20.96 10.05
CA LEU A 16 7.26 -20.01 9.54
C LEU A 16 8.36 -19.74 10.58
N PRO A 17 9.54 -19.32 10.15
CA PRO A 17 10.53 -18.71 11.04
C PRO A 17 9.94 -17.50 11.78
N LYS A 18 10.61 -17.09 12.88
CA LYS A 18 10.24 -15.85 13.59
C LYS A 18 10.17 -14.68 12.63
N ILE A 19 9.20 -13.80 12.83
CA ILE A 19 8.92 -12.65 11.95
C ILE A 19 10.15 -11.75 11.77
N GLU A 20 10.95 -11.58 12.83
CA GLU A 20 12.18 -10.79 12.77
C GLU A 20 13.19 -11.37 11.79
N LYS A 21 13.32 -12.71 11.75
CA LYS A 21 14.22 -13.38 10.78
C LYS A 21 13.71 -13.28 9.34
N LEU A 22 12.39 -13.31 9.18
CA LEU A 22 11.78 -13.13 7.84
C LEU A 22 12.00 -11.69 7.37
N ALA A 23 11.76 -10.71 8.23
CA ALA A 23 11.97 -9.29 7.93
C ALA A 23 13.45 -9.02 7.60
N GLU A 24 14.39 -9.53 8.40
CA GLU A 24 15.82 -9.43 8.11
C GLU A 24 16.17 -9.96 6.72
N LYS A 25 15.76 -11.19 6.43
CA LYS A 25 16.02 -11.81 5.12
C LYS A 25 15.41 -11.00 3.98
N ARG A 26 14.19 -10.48 4.17
CA ARG A 26 13.52 -9.68 3.16
C ARG A 26 14.25 -8.34 2.93
N CYS A 27 14.63 -7.65 3.99
CA CYS A 27 15.40 -6.40 3.89
C CYS A 27 16.73 -6.63 3.16
N ARG A 28 17.48 -7.67 3.52
CA ARG A 28 18.72 -8.03 2.82
C ARG A 28 18.48 -8.34 1.35
N PHE A 29 17.46 -9.10 1.03
CA PHE A 29 17.11 -9.42 -0.35
C PHE A 29 16.78 -8.16 -1.17
N ILE A 30 15.99 -7.22 -0.60
CA ILE A 30 15.69 -5.94 -1.24
C ILE A 30 16.99 -5.19 -1.57
N VAL A 31 17.88 -5.04 -0.60
CA VAL A 31 19.13 -4.30 -0.75
C VAL A 31 20.10 -4.98 -1.73
N GLU A 32 20.21 -6.30 -1.69
CA GLU A 32 21.22 -7.04 -2.46
C GLU A 32 20.76 -7.42 -3.87
N LYS A 33 19.43 -7.56 -4.07
CA LYS A 33 18.89 -8.11 -5.31
C LYS A 33 17.94 -7.18 -6.05
N GLN A 34 17.27 -6.27 -5.33
CA GLN A 34 16.20 -5.47 -5.92
C GLN A 34 16.56 -3.99 -6.10
N GLN A 35 17.62 -3.50 -5.47
CA GLN A 35 18.06 -2.13 -5.72
C GLN A 35 18.86 -2.03 -7.02
N TYR A 36 18.45 -1.12 -7.88
CA TYR A 36 19.09 -0.87 -9.16
C TYR A 36 20.15 0.24 -9.01
N PHE A 37 21.34 -0.04 -9.52
CA PHE A 37 22.45 0.89 -9.52
C PHE A 37 22.96 1.09 -10.95
N CYS A 38 22.69 2.27 -11.49
CA CYS A 38 23.22 2.67 -12.79
C CYS A 38 23.23 4.21 -12.87
N SER A 39 24.40 4.78 -12.62
CA SER A 39 24.59 6.23 -12.67
C SER A 39 24.12 6.80 -14.02
N GLY A 40 23.29 7.85 -13.99
CA GLY A 40 22.70 8.46 -15.17
C GLY A 40 21.42 7.82 -15.67
N SER A 41 21.00 6.68 -15.11
CA SER A 41 19.67 6.11 -15.36
C SER A 41 18.61 6.81 -14.50
N LEU A 42 17.41 6.99 -15.05
CA LEU A 42 16.25 7.45 -14.28
C LEU A 42 15.92 6.49 -13.12
N LEU A 43 16.24 5.21 -13.27
CA LEU A 43 15.99 4.18 -12.26
C LEU A 43 17.10 4.07 -11.21
N ASP A 44 18.19 4.85 -11.29
CA ASP A 44 19.30 4.73 -10.32
C ASP A 44 18.80 4.95 -8.89
N GLY A 45 18.93 3.93 -8.05
CA GLY A 45 18.44 3.90 -6.69
C GLY A 45 17.05 3.27 -6.49
N ALA A 46 16.30 3.00 -7.57
CA ALA A 46 14.98 2.37 -7.51
C ALA A 46 15.04 0.94 -6.95
N PHE A 47 13.95 0.49 -6.34
CA PHE A 47 13.71 -0.93 -6.08
C PHE A 47 12.86 -1.51 -7.20
N LEU A 48 13.38 -2.53 -7.86
CA LEU A 48 12.71 -3.17 -8.99
C LEU A 48 12.16 -4.55 -8.62
N THR A 49 11.24 -5.02 -9.45
CA THR A 49 10.78 -6.40 -9.41
C THR A 49 11.94 -7.34 -9.71
N TYR A 50 12.02 -8.44 -8.99
CA TYR A 50 13.06 -9.47 -9.22
C TYR A 50 12.41 -10.76 -9.69
N ASP A 51 12.81 -11.21 -10.86
CA ASP A 51 12.40 -12.50 -11.39
C ASP A 51 13.25 -13.61 -10.76
N ASN A 52 12.62 -14.48 -9.98
CA ASN A 52 13.29 -15.59 -9.32
C ASN A 52 13.69 -16.72 -10.26
N GLU A 53 13.07 -16.85 -11.42
CA GLU A 53 13.41 -17.86 -12.42
C GLU A 53 14.63 -17.46 -13.22
N ASP A 54 14.56 -16.26 -13.81
CA ASP A 54 15.65 -15.71 -14.63
C ASP A 54 16.75 -15.04 -13.77
N LYS A 55 16.52 -14.88 -12.47
CA LYS A 55 17.44 -14.28 -11.49
C LYS A 55 17.92 -12.88 -11.90
N ARG A 56 17.03 -12.08 -12.43
CA ARG A 56 17.29 -10.72 -12.91
C ARG A 56 16.25 -9.72 -12.43
N LEU A 57 16.62 -8.45 -12.48
CA LEU A 57 15.69 -7.37 -12.30
C LEU A 57 14.79 -7.21 -13.53
N VAL A 58 13.53 -6.87 -13.30
CA VAL A 58 12.54 -6.62 -14.33
C VAL A 58 11.99 -5.21 -14.16
N TYR A 59 11.93 -4.48 -15.24
CA TYR A 59 11.26 -3.19 -15.33
C TYR A 59 10.53 -3.12 -16.68
N GLU A 60 9.24 -2.89 -16.60
CA GLU A 60 8.40 -2.68 -17.79
C GLU A 60 7.46 -1.51 -17.51
N LYS A 61 7.64 -0.42 -18.26
CA LYS A 61 6.95 0.85 -18.03
C LYS A 61 5.44 0.76 -18.29
N GLU A 62 5.03 -0.11 -19.18
CA GLU A 62 3.63 -0.23 -19.64
C GLU A 62 2.70 -0.92 -18.63
N TYR A 63 3.26 -1.58 -17.63
CA TYR A 63 2.51 -2.41 -16.68
C TYR A 63 2.67 -1.97 -15.24
N ASP A 64 1.66 -2.25 -14.42
CA ASP A 64 1.61 -1.88 -13.01
C ASP A 64 2.72 -2.47 -12.13
N HIS A 65 3.36 -3.53 -12.59
CA HIS A 65 4.47 -4.18 -11.87
C HIS A 65 5.84 -3.52 -12.08
N ASN A 66 5.88 -2.35 -12.68
CA ASN A 66 7.11 -1.60 -12.88
C ASN A 66 7.82 -1.22 -11.57
N GLY A 67 9.06 -0.75 -11.68
CA GLY A 67 9.90 -0.45 -10.52
C GLY A 67 9.61 0.86 -9.83
N GLY A 68 8.70 1.66 -10.34
CA GLY A 68 8.40 2.99 -9.81
C GLY A 68 7.56 2.94 -8.54
N ARG A 69 6.41 3.54 -8.60
CA ARG A 69 5.46 3.72 -7.50
C ARG A 69 5.04 2.45 -6.77
N GLU A 70 4.93 1.34 -7.50
CA GLU A 70 4.46 0.08 -6.92
C GLU A 70 5.46 -0.55 -5.92
N ARG A 71 6.69 -0.05 -5.90
CA ARG A 71 7.76 -0.60 -5.05
C ARG A 71 8.03 0.21 -3.79
N VAL A 72 7.26 1.26 -3.56
CA VAL A 72 7.42 2.13 -2.38
C VAL A 72 7.32 1.37 -1.06
N GLY A 73 6.52 0.32 -1.00
CA GLY A 73 6.44 -0.56 0.17
C GLY A 73 7.78 -1.20 0.57
N MET A 74 8.72 -1.38 -0.35
CA MET A 74 10.08 -1.85 0.00
C MET A 74 10.83 -0.80 0.81
N GLY A 75 10.78 0.47 0.40
CA GLY A 75 11.38 1.56 1.16
C GLY A 75 10.75 1.74 2.54
N ALA A 76 9.43 1.64 2.64
CA ALA A 76 8.71 1.69 3.92
C ALA A 76 9.15 0.53 4.85
N LEU A 77 9.30 -0.69 4.32
CA LEU A 77 9.80 -1.83 5.10
C LEU A 77 11.23 -1.61 5.60
N LEU A 78 12.13 -1.07 4.78
CA LEU A 78 13.49 -0.77 5.21
C LEU A 78 13.52 0.29 6.32
N ALA A 79 12.70 1.35 6.19
CA ALA A 79 12.59 2.36 7.23
C ALA A 79 12.04 1.77 8.55
N LEU A 80 10.99 0.94 8.48
CA LEU A 80 10.44 0.24 9.63
C LEU A 80 11.46 -0.70 10.30
N TRP A 81 12.24 -1.43 9.51
CA TRP A 81 13.28 -2.33 10.01
C TRP A 81 14.37 -1.56 10.77
N LEU A 82 14.82 -0.44 10.24
CA LEU A 82 15.86 0.39 10.83
C LEU A 82 15.45 1.05 12.15
N GLN A 83 14.16 1.23 12.44
CA GLN A 83 13.69 1.74 13.74
C GLN A 83 14.09 0.83 14.91
N LYS A 84 14.30 -0.46 14.65
CA LYS A 84 14.64 -1.46 15.67
C LYS A 84 16.02 -2.08 15.49
N ASN A 85 16.65 -1.86 14.34
CA ASN A 85 17.88 -2.54 13.95
C ASN A 85 18.88 -1.54 13.37
N LYS A 86 20.15 -1.66 13.76
CA LYS A 86 21.24 -0.90 13.15
C LYS A 86 21.87 -1.72 12.03
N ASP A 87 21.67 -1.29 10.78
CA ASP A 87 22.24 -1.93 9.60
C ASP A 87 22.66 -0.86 8.57
N MET A 88 23.96 -0.58 8.51
CA MET A 88 24.52 0.45 7.63
C MET A 88 24.27 0.18 6.13
N LYS A 89 24.14 -1.09 5.72
CA LYS A 89 23.86 -1.42 4.32
C LYS A 89 22.41 -1.07 3.98
N VAL A 90 21.48 -1.43 4.86
CA VAL A 90 20.07 -1.11 4.70
C VAL A 90 19.86 0.40 4.75
N GLU A 91 20.56 1.10 5.64
CA GLU A 91 20.47 2.56 5.75
C GLU A 91 20.94 3.27 4.48
N LYS A 92 22.12 2.90 3.95
CA LYS A 92 22.61 3.44 2.67
C LYS A 92 21.66 3.17 1.51
N ALA A 93 21.09 1.97 1.46
CA ALA A 93 20.12 1.61 0.44
C ALA A 93 18.84 2.47 0.56
N LEU A 94 18.35 2.70 1.77
CA LEU A 94 17.21 3.57 2.02
C LEU A 94 17.49 5.02 1.64
N GLN A 95 18.68 5.55 1.95
CA GLN A 95 19.08 6.90 1.55
C GLN A 95 19.08 7.03 0.02
N LYS A 96 19.73 6.10 -0.68
CA LYS A 96 19.77 6.09 -2.15
C LYS A 96 18.38 5.98 -2.77
N TYR A 97 17.50 5.17 -2.18
CA TYR A 97 16.10 5.08 -2.61
C TYR A 97 15.34 6.38 -2.34
N THR A 98 15.60 7.05 -1.23
CA THR A 98 14.98 8.35 -0.93
C THR A 98 15.37 9.42 -1.96
N GLU A 99 16.66 9.46 -2.37
CA GLU A 99 17.12 10.33 -3.47
C GLU A 99 16.35 10.04 -4.77
N TYR A 100 16.14 8.77 -5.08
CA TYR A 100 15.33 8.35 -6.22
C TYR A 100 13.89 8.84 -6.12
N ILE A 101 13.23 8.69 -4.96
CA ILE A 101 11.86 9.18 -4.73
C ILE A 101 11.76 10.67 -5.03
N TYR A 102 12.63 11.50 -4.46
CA TYR A 102 12.58 12.94 -4.68
C TYR A 102 12.90 13.34 -6.13
N ARG A 103 13.77 12.61 -6.79
CA ARG A 103 14.16 12.91 -8.17
C ARG A 103 13.08 12.51 -9.17
N GLU A 104 12.45 11.35 -8.98
CA GLU A 104 11.65 10.73 -10.03
C GLU A 104 10.16 10.64 -9.71
N LEU A 105 9.79 10.38 -8.45
CA LEU A 105 8.42 9.99 -8.11
C LEU A 105 7.65 11.04 -7.31
N TYR A 106 8.29 12.09 -6.81
CA TYR A 106 7.67 13.01 -5.88
C TYR A 106 8.06 14.46 -6.12
N ASP A 107 7.07 15.35 -6.12
CA ASP A 107 7.29 16.80 -6.10
C ASP A 107 7.01 17.36 -4.70
N GLU A 108 8.07 17.72 -4.00
CA GLU A 108 7.99 18.26 -2.64
C GLU A 108 7.30 19.62 -2.54
N ASN A 109 7.16 20.37 -3.63
CA ASN A 109 6.48 21.65 -3.62
C ASN A 109 4.96 21.51 -3.65
N THR A 110 4.47 20.59 -4.47
CA THR A 110 3.04 20.40 -4.74
C THR A 110 2.42 19.20 -4.01
N GLY A 111 3.23 18.22 -3.58
CA GLY A 111 2.76 16.95 -3.03
C GLY A 111 2.32 15.96 -4.10
N ILE A 112 2.56 16.24 -5.38
CA ILE A 112 2.22 15.32 -6.48
C ILE A 112 3.10 14.07 -6.42
N VAL A 113 2.45 12.92 -6.59
CA VAL A 113 3.09 11.61 -6.72
C VAL A 113 2.99 11.16 -8.17
N TYR A 114 4.13 11.03 -8.83
CA TYR A 114 4.20 10.58 -10.22
C TYR A 114 4.01 9.08 -10.36
N ASN A 115 3.56 8.66 -11.51
CA ASN A 115 3.31 7.25 -11.81
C ASN A 115 4.59 6.44 -11.89
N ASP A 116 5.62 7.00 -12.53
CA ASP A 116 6.85 6.29 -12.80
C ASP A 116 8.05 7.24 -12.85
N ALA A 117 9.25 6.66 -13.00
CA ALA A 117 10.49 7.38 -13.18
C ALA A 117 10.41 8.38 -14.34
N GLY A 118 11.16 9.46 -14.24
CA GLY A 118 11.09 10.58 -15.18
C GLY A 118 9.93 11.52 -14.89
N ARG A 119 9.38 11.49 -13.68
CA ARG A 119 8.20 12.27 -13.28
C ARG A 119 7.03 12.07 -14.24
N ASP A 120 6.85 10.82 -14.67
CA ASP A 120 5.79 10.45 -15.59
C ASP A 120 4.43 10.51 -14.89
N ASN A 121 3.54 11.32 -15.40
CA ASN A 121 2.17 11.48 -14.91
C ASN A 121 1.15 11.26 -16.04
N THR A 122 1.48 10.45 -17.02
CA THR A 122 0.58 10.08 -18.12
C THR A 122 -0.74 9.50 -17.61
N TRP A 123 -0.68 8.85 -16.45
CA TRP A 123 -1.83 8.30 -15.74
C TRP A 123 -1.83 8.80 -14.30
N ASN A 124 -2.75 9.68 -13.95
CA ASN A 124 -2.88 10.14 -12.58
C ASN A 124 -3.51 9.06 -11.70
N ARG A 125 -2.67 8.20 -11.12
CA ARG A 125 -3.12 7.08 -10.30
C ARG A 125 -3.13 7.45 -8.82
N LEU A 126 -4.27 7.87 -8.30
CA LEU A 126 -4.42 8.30 -6.92
C LEU A 126 -4.10 7.22 -5.88
N TYR A 127 -4.20 5.95 -6.23
CA TYR A 127 -3.82 4.82 -5.37
C TYR A 127 -2.35 4.85 -4.89
N ASN A 128 -1.48 5.58 -5.59
CA ASN A 128 -0.05 5.66 -5.23
C ASN A 128 0.21 6.60 -4.04
N TYR A 129 -0.67 7.56 -3.81
CA TYR A 129 -0.48 8.60 -2.79
C TYR A 129 -0.41 8.05 -1.37
N PRO A 130 -1.35 7.19 -0.91
CA PRO A 130 -1.26 6.60 0.42
C PRO A 130 0.02 5.81 0.65
N TRP A 131 0.52 5.12 -0.35
CA TRP A 131 1.75 4.33 -0.23
C TRP A 131 2.98 5.20 0.01
N LEU A 132 3.10 6.30 -0.73
CA LEU A 132 4.19 7.24 -0.53
C LEU A 132 4.05 8.01 0.79
N ALA A 133 2.83 8.34 1.19
CA ALA A 133 2.56 8.94 2.51
C ALA A 133 3.06 8.02 3.64
N ILE A 134 2.78 6.71 3.59
CA ILE A 134 3.27 5.72 4.55
C ILE A 134 4.81 5.68 4.56
N PHE A 135 5.46 5.74 3.40
CA PHE A 135 6.92 5.79 3.33
C PHE A 135 7.49 6.96 4.13
N PHE A 136 6.96 8.17 3.96
CA PHE A 136 7.41 9.34 4.73
C PHE A 136 7.05 9.25 6.21
N MET A 137 5.94 8.63 6.57
CA MET A 137 5.60 8.34 7.98
C MET A 137 6.64 7.43 8.64
N GLU A 138 7.05 6.35 7.97
CA GLU A 138 8.06 5.44 8.51
C GLU A 138 9.45 6.11 8.58
N ARG A 139 9.77 6.98 7.64
CA ARG A 139 10.99 7.80 7.71
C ARG A 139 10.96 8.78 8.89
N TYR A 140 9.82 9.44 9.13
CA TYR A 140 9.67 10.30 10.29
C TYR A 140 9.87 9.54 11.60
N ARG A 141 9.30 8.35 11.72
CA ARG A 141 9.52 7.50 12.90
C ARG A 141 10.97 7.09 13.10
N LEU A 142 11.72 6.95 12.00
CA LEU A 142 13.13 6.57 12.02
C LEU A 142 14.05 7.74 12.34
N TYR A 143 13.86 8.88 11.67
CA TYR A 143 14.81 10.00 11.71
C TYR A 143 14.31 11.20 12.53
N ASN A 144 13.03 11.23 12.86
CA ASN A 144 12.35 12.36 13.52
C ASN A 144 12.49 13.70 12.76
N GLU A 145 12.57 13.64 11.43
CA GLU A 145 12.70 14.79 10.57
C GLU A 145 11.31 15.37 10.22
N VAL A 146 11.00 16.57 10.72
CA VAL A 146 9.70 17.22 10.48
C VAL A 146 9.38 17.39 8.99
N THR A 147 10.38 17.44 8.13
CA THR A 147 10.21 17.47 6.68
C THR A 147 9.46 16.25 6.17
N ASP A 148 9.67 15.08 6.74
CA ASP A 148 8.95 13.87 6.36
C ASP A 148 7.44 13.95 6.72
N LEU A 149 7.08 14.55 7.86
CA LEU A 149 5.68 14.84 8.19
C LEU A 149 5.06 15.86 7.23
N LYS A 150 5.79 16.91 6.87
CA LYS A 150 5.32 17.89 5.88
C LYS A 150 5.09 17.26 4.52
N ASN A 151 5.94 16.33 4.11
CA ASN A 151 5.79 15.60 2.86
C ASN A 151 4.56 14.68 2.90
N MET A 152 4.39 13.91 3.95
CA MET A 152 3.19 13.09 4.15
C MET A 152 1.90 13.94 4.08
N TYR A 153 1.87 15.06 4.78
CA TYR A 153 0.73 15.98 4.75
C TYR A 153 0.44 16.51 3.35
N LYS A 154 1.48 17.00 2.63
CA LYS A 154 1.34 17.52 1.26
C LYS A 154 0.82 16.45 0.29
N ILE A 155 1.31 15.23 0.41
CA ILE A 155 0.86 14.09 -0.41
C ILE A 155 -0.63 13.84 -0.17
N MET A 156 -1.05 13.73 1.08
CA MET A 156 -2.46 13.48 1.40
C MET A 156 -3.36 14.65 1.00
N LYS A 157 -2.91 15.89 1.19
CA LYS A 157 -3.63 17.07 0.71
C LYS A 157 -3.76 17.08 -0.81
N SER A 158 -2.70 16.76 -1.54
CA SER A 158 -2.72 16.65 -3.00
C SER A 158 -3.65 15.52 -3.48
N TYR A 159 -3.68 14.39 -2.78
CA TYR A 159 -4.63 13.31 -3.04
C TYR A 159 -6.08 13.81 -2.99
N TYR A 160 -6.45 14.50 -1.91
CA TYR A 160 -7.82 15.02 -1.75
C TYR A 160 -8.15 16.18 -2.69
N ALA A 161 -7.16 17.02 -3.04
CA ALA A 161 -7.34 18.08 -4.03
C ALA A 161 -7.65 17.54 -5.44
N GLN A 162 -7.36 16.28 -5.70
CA GLN A 162 -7.61 15.57 -6.97
C GLN A 162 -8.80 14.60 -6.88
N ASP A 163 -9.78 14.93 -6.05
CA ASP A 163 -10.98 14.13 -5.84
C ASP A 163 -10.75 12.75 -5.20
N GLY A 164 -9.69 12.62 -4.41
CA GLY A 164 -9.36 11.37 -3.72
C GLY A 164 -10.45 10.85 -2.78
N ALA A 165 -11.38 11.71 -2.33
CA ALA A 165 -12.52 11.30 -1.52
C ALA A 165 -13.52 10.41 -2.26
N SER A 166 -13.50 10.37 -3.59
CA SER A 166 -14.35 9.49 -4.40
C SER A 166 -13.79 8.07 -4.60
N PHE A 167 -12.55 7.82 -4.17
CA PHE A 167 -11.83 6.55 -4.36
C PHE A 167 -11.77 5.68 -3.11
N TYR A 168 -11.66 4.37 -3.32
CA TYR A 168 -11.46 3.36 -2.29
C TYR A 168 -9.98 2.91 -2.23
N ALA A 169 -9.07 3.88 -2.22
CA ALA A 169 -7.63 3.61 -2.27
C ALA A 169 -7.13 2.80 -1.06
N ILE A 170 -6.36 1.76 -1.31
CA ILE A 170 -5.83 0.87 -0.29
C ILE A 170 -4.82 1.62 0.61
N GLY A 171 -5.01 1.49 1.92
CA GLY A 171 -4.00 1.88 2.90
C GLY A 171 -3.93 3.37 3.23
N ILE A 172 -5.03 4.15 3.06
CA ILE A 172 -5.03 5.53 3.58
C ILE A 172 -4.81 5.50 5.10
N PRO A 173 -3.71 6.11 5.60
CA PRO A 173 -3.33 6.03 7.01
C PRO A 173 -4.00 7.14 7.84
N MET A 174 -5.34 7.18 7.90
CA MET A 174 -6.08 8.28 8.53
C MET A 174 -5.70 8.47 9.99
N LEU A 175 -5.79 7.40 10.78
CA LEU A 175 -5.52 7.43 12.22
C LEU A 175 -4.08 7.81 12.53
N GLU A 176 -3.14 7.14 11.86
CA GLU A 176 -1.72 7.32 12.11
C GLU A 176 -1.20 8.68 11.64
N SER A 177 -1.67 9.18 10.49
CA SER A 177 -1.26 10.48 9.97
C SER A 177 -1.69 11.62 10.91
N VAL A 178 -2.93 11.60 11.41
CA VAL A 178 -3.43 12.59 12.36
C VAL A 178 -2.64 12.53 13.68
N LYS A 179 -2.38 11.32 14.21
CA LYS A 179 -1.59 11.14 15.43
C LYS A 179 -0.17 11.68 15.28
N LEU A 180 0.49 11.34 14.16
CA LEU A 180 1.87 11.78 13.92
C LEU A 180 1.95 13.30 13.73
N LEU A 181 1.03 13.91 12.99
CA LEU A 181 1.00 15.36 12.83
C LEU A 181 0.83 16.07 14.18
N LYS A 182 -0.11 15.63 15.01
CA LYS A 182 -0.30 16.20 16.35
C LYS A 182 0.95 16.04 17.22
N SER A 183 1.55 14.85 17.25
CA SER A 183 2.76 14.62 18.03
C SER A 183 3.98 15.40 17.52
N GLY A 184 3.99 15.75 16.24
CA GLY A 184 5.01 16.59 15.59
C GLY A 184 4.75 18.10 15.67
N GLY A 185 3.71 18.54 16.41
CA GLY A 185 3.38 19.97 16.59
C GLY A 185 2.71 20.60 15.35
N MET A 186 2.08 19.79 14.51
CA MET A 186 1.41 20.21 13.27
C MET A 186 -0.13 20.07 13.42
N GLU A 187 -0.69 20.71 14.44
CA GLU A 187 -2.12 20.60 14.82
C GLU A 187 -3.04 21.09 13.70
N ARG A 188 -2.70 22.18 13.03
CA ARG A 188 -3.50 22.75 11.94
C ARG A 188 -3.60 21.80 10.76
N GLU A 189 -2.49 21.19 10.38
CA GLU A 189 -2.42 20.19 9.30
C GLU A 189 -3.18 18.91 9.67
N ALA A 190 -3.11 18.50 10.94
CA ALA A 190 -3.86 17.37 11.45
C ALA A 190 -5.37 17.61 11.40
N GLU A 191 -5.83 18.82 11.78
CA GLU A 191 -7.25 19.19 11.69
C GLU A 191 -7.73 19.31 10.23
N GLU A 192 -6.88 19.83 9.33
CA GLU A 192 -7.20 19.93 7.91
C GLU A 192 -7.35 18.52 7.29
N LEU A 193 -6.42 17.60 7.54
CA LEU A 193 -6.56 16.22 7.07
C LEU A 193 -7.77 15.51 7.67
N LEU A 194 -8.07 15.73 8.93
CA LEU A 194 -9.24 15.13 9.55
C LEU A 194 -10.53 15.57 8.84
N ARG A 195 -10.64 16.84 8.44
CA ARG A 195 -11.80 17.31 7.64
C ARG A 195 -11.91 16.60 6.30
N TYR A 196 -10.80 16.40 5.59
CA TYR A 196 -10.81 15.62 4.35
C TYR A 196 -11.22 14.17 4.58
N TYR A 197 -10.74 13.56 5.66
CA TYR A 197 -11.11 12.19 6.02
C TYR A 197 -12.58 12.07 6.38
N GLU A 198 -13.16 13.06 7.05
CA GLU A 198 -14.60 13.08 7.33
C GLU A 198 -15.44 13.21 6.05
N ILE A 199 -15.05 14.09 5.11
CA ILE A 199 -15.71 14.20 3.79
C ILE A 199 -15.64 12.85 3.06
N HIS A 200 -14.49 12.17 3.09
CA HIS A 200 -14.35 10.84 2.52
C HIS A 200 -15.28 9.82 3.22
N GLY A 201 -15.35 9.85 4.54
CA GLY A 201 -16.26 9.00 5.31
C GLY A 201 -17.74 9.25 4.98
N GLU A 202 -18.14 10.50 4.79
CA GLU A 202 -19.51 10.85 4.37
C GLU A 202 -19.84 10.28 2.99
N MET A 203 -18.88 10.30 2.06
CA MET A 203 -19.04 9.66 0.75
C MET A 203 -19.23 8.15 0.88
N LEU A 204 -18.41 7.48 1.72
CA LEU A 204 -18.54 6.04 1.96
C LEU A 204 -19.92 5.69 2.56
N ILE A 205 -20.39 6.47 3.53
CA ILE A 205 -21.72 6.30 4.12
C ILE A 205 -22.82 6.49 3.09
N LYS A 206 -22.71 7.54 2.26
CA LYS A 206 -23.69 7.84 1.20
C LYS A 206 -23.77 6.70 0.18
N ASN A 207 -22.67 6.14 -0.21
CA ASN A 207 -22.61 5.01 -1.14
C ASN A 207 -23.10 3.71 -0.48
N GLY A 208 -22.82 3.52 0.81
CA GLY A 208 -23.15 2.30 1.52
C GLY A 208 -22.55 1.08 0.80
N LEU A 209 -23.41 0.10 0.48
CA LEU A 209 -23.04 -1.09 -0.31
C LEU A 209 -23.19 -0.90 -1.83
N CYS A 210 -23.57 0.29 -2.29
CA CYS A 210 -23.68 0.63 -3.71
C CYS A 210 -22.40 1.29 -4.20
N TYR A 211 -21.34 0.51 -4.37
CA TYR A 211 -20.05 1.00 -4.83
C TYR A 211 -20.17 1.71 -6.19
N PRO A 212 -19.41 2.80 -6.41
CA PRO A 212 -19.53 3.60 -7.63
C PRO A 212 -19.06 2.81 -8.87
N PRO A 213 -19.51 3.19 -10.09
CA PRO A 213 -19.21 2.45 -11.32
C PRO A 213 -17.72 2.40 -11.72
N HIS A 214 -16.93 3.35 -11.22
CA HIS A 214 -15.48 3.42 -11.51
C HIS A 214 -14.65 2.49 -10.61
N GLU A 215 -15.30 1.87 -9.59
CA GLU A 215 -14.67 0.88 -8.72
C GLU A 215 -15.16 -0.53 -9.06
N VAL A 216 -14.33 -1.52 -8.79
CA VAL A 216 -14.71 -2.93 -8.94
C VAL A 216 -15.65 -3.31 -7.79
N LYS A 217 -16.92 -3.54 -8.13
CA LYS A 217 -17.95 -3.82 -7.15
C LYS A 217 -17.72 -5.17 -6.45
N TYR A 218 -17.90 -5.16 -5.12
CA TYR A 218 -17.82 -6.34 -4.26
C TYR A 218 -16.48 -7.09 -4.33
N GLU A 219 -15.43 -6.42 -4.71
CA GLU A 219 -14.09 -6.95 -4.60
C GLU A 219 -13.50 -6.64 -3.21
N GLN A 220 -12.69 -7.54 -2.68
CA GLN A 220 -12.03 -7.38 -1.38
C GLN A 220 -11.20 -6.08 -1.32
N SER A 221 -10.53 -5.72 -2.41
CA SER A 221 -9.70 -4.51 -2.51
C SER A 221 -10.49 -3.20 -2.40
N ILE A 222 -11.81 -3.24 -2.53
CA ILE A 222 -12.71 -2.10 -2.38
C ILE A 222 -13.42 -2.13 -1.04
N VAL A 223 -13.93 -3.30 -0.64
CA VAL A 223 -14.66 -3.46 0.63
C VAL A 223 -13.75 -3.28 1.84
N ALA A 224 -12.52 -3.83 1.79
CA ALA A 224 -11.58 -3.72 2.91
C ALA A 224 -11.16 -2.27 3.21
N PRO A 225 -10.80 -1.43 2.22
CA PRO A 225 -10.61 0.00 2.46
C PRO A 225 -11.81 0.69 3.09
N ALA A 226 -13.03 0.47 2.60
CA ALA A 226 -14.24 1.06 3.16
C ALA A 226 -14.40 0.74 4.65
N VAL A 227 -14.25 -0.53 5.02
CA VAL A 227 -14.28 -0.98 6.42
C VAL A 227 -13.21 -0.28 7.25
N ASN A 228 -11.97 -0.29 6.75
CA ASN A 228 -10.83 0.26 7.47
C ASN A 228 -10.98 1.77 7.70
N TYR A 229 -11.40 2.54 6.68
CA TYR A 229 -11.56 3.99 6.79
C TYR A 229 -12.62 4.36 7.80
N LEU A 230 -13.78 3.69 7.76
CA LEU A 230 -14.87 3.97 8.68
C LEU A 230 -14.48 3.66 10.13
N PHE A 231 -13.76 2.59 10.39
CA PHE A 231 -13.28 2.29 11.73
C PHE A 231 -12.18 3.26 12.20
N GLN A 232 -11.25 3.67 11.34
CA GLN A 232 -10.28 4.70 11.66
C GLN A 232 -10.96 6.04 11.99
N LEU A 233 -12.00 6.43 11.24
CA LEU A 233 -12.78 7.63 11.52
C LEU A 233 -13.55 7.54 12.83
N TYR A 234 -14.11 6.37 13.14
CA TYR A 234 -14.71 6.15 14.45
C TYR A 234 -13.68 6.33 15.59
N GLU A 235 -12.50 5.77 15.47
CA GLU A 235 -11.44 5.95 16.46
C GLU A 235 -10.97 7.41 16.60
N LEU A 236 -10.94 8.16 15.50
CA LEU A 236 -10.53 9.57 15.49
C LEU A 236 -11.60 10.51 16.07
N THR A 237 -12.88 10.23 15.81
CA THR A 237 -13.98 11.19 16.04
C THR A 237 -14.97 10.76 17.10
N GLY A 238 -15.05 9.47 17.43
CA GLY A 238 -16.07 8.90 18.31
C GLY A 238 -17.48 8.88 17.72
N LYS A 239 -17.68 9.31 16.45
CA LYS A 239 -18.99 9.38 15.82
C LYS A 239 -19.51 7.97 15.51
N ILE A 240 -20.57 7.56 16.21
CA ILE A 240 -21.16 6.21 16.12
C ILE A 240 -21.59 5.84 14.70
N LEU A 241 -21.92 6.83 13.88
CA LEU A 241 -22.32 6.63 12.49
C LEU A 241 -21.26 5.89 11.68
N TYR A 242 -19.97 6.20 11.89
CA TYR A 242 -18.85 5.50 11.23
C TYR A 242 -18.74 4.04 11.69
N LEU A 243 -18.97 3.78 12.98
CA LEU A 243 -18.97 2.41 13.50
C LEU A 243 -20.10 1.57 12.90
N GLU A 244 -21.31 2.12 12.85
CA GLU A 244 -22.48 1.41 12.33
C GLU A 244 -22.33 1.08 10.86
N GLU A 245 -21.87 2.02 10.04
CA GLU A 245 -21.63 1.76 8.63
C GLU A 245 -20.44 0.81 8.42
N GLY A 246 -19.37 0.98 9.20
CA GLY A 246 -18.22 0.08 9.17
C GLY A 246 -18.61 -1.39 9.44
N LYS A 247 -19.53 -1.63 10.38
CA LYS A 247 -20.06 -2.97 10.64
C LYS A 247 -20.86 -3.55 9.46
N LYS A 248 -21.63 -2.72 8.75
CA LYS A 248 -22.37 -3.17 7.55
C LYS A 248 -21.38 -3.57 6.44
N GLN A 249 -20.35 -2.76 6.20
CA GLN A 249 -19.31 -3.06 5.23
C GLN A 249 -18.51 -4.31 5.62
N LEU A 250 -18.19 -4.47 6.92
CA LEU A 250 -17.51 -5.64 7.44
C LEU A 250 -18.28 -6.94 7.18
N ALA A 251 -19.59 -6.92 7.28
CA ALA A 251 -20.42 -8.10 6.99
C ALA A 251 -20.22 -8.58 5.53
N VAL A 252 -20.06 -7.65 4.59
CA VAL A 252 -19.74 -7.98 3.20
C VAL A 252 -18.29 -8.48 3.07
N LEU A 253 -17.34 -7.84 3.74
CA LEU A 253 -15.93 -8.26 3.70
C LEU A 253 -15.75 -9.70 4.18
N VAL A 254 -16.48 -10.10 5.22
CA VAL A 254 -16.42 -11.48 5.76
C VAL A 254 -16.82 -12.54 4.71
N LEU A 255 -17.65 -12.19 3.73
CA LEU A 255 -18.04 -13.12 2.66
C LEU A 255 -16.84 -13.54 1.78
N PHE A 256 -15.80 -12.72 1.70
CA PHE A 256 -14.57 -13.08 0.97
C PHE A 256 -13.65 -14.02 1.74
N ASN A 257 -13.83 -14.13 3.06
CA ASN A 257 -13.00 -14.92 3.96
C ASN A 257 -13.75 -16.14 4.52
N GLY A 258 -14.95 -16.46 4.00
CA GLY A 258 -15.76 -17.58 4.42
C GLY A 258 -15.27 -18.92 3.86
N HIS A 259 -16.05 -19.97 4.11
CA HIS A 259 -15.82 -21.27 3.49
C HIS A 259 -15.89 -21.16 1.97
N GLN A 260 -14.75 -21.35 1.34
CA GLN A 260 -14.66 -21.41 -0.10
C GLN A 260 -15.12 -22.79 -0.60
N PRO A 261 -15.76 -22.87 -1.76
CA PRO A 261 -16.17 -24.16 -2.35
C PRO A 261 -15.00 -25.10 -2.57
N ASP A 262 -13.84 -24.55 -2.88
CA ASP A 262 -12.59 -25.26 -3.04
C ASP A 262 -11.53 -24.68 -2.09
N PHE A 263 -10.89 -25.53 -1.31
CA PHE A 263 -9.83 -25.14 -0.39
C PHE A 263 -8.59 -24.56 -1.09
N HIS A 264 -8.41 -24.80 -2.37
CA HIS A 264 -7.35 -24.20 -3.18
C HIS A 264 -7.57 -22.71 -3.44
N MET A 265 -8.77 -22.19 -3.25
CA MET A 265 -9.05 -20.76 -3.38
C MET A 265 -8.47 -19.91 -2.24
N TYR A 266 -8.01 -20.54 -1.16
CA TYR A 266 -7.27 -19.91 -0.05
C TYR A 266 -7.88 -18.63 0.50
N GLU A 267 -9.19 -18.58 0.64
CA GLU A 267 -9.94 -17.42 1.15
C GLU A 267 -9.79 -16.14 0.29
N ASN A 268 -9.17 -16.23 -0.85
CA ASN A 268 -8.99 -15.06 -1.70
C ASN A 268 -10.15 -14.92 -2.68
N ALA A 269 -10.72 -13.73 -2.74
CA ALA A 269 -11.50 -13.33 -3.89
C ALA A 269 -10.59 -13.37 -5.13
N VAL A 270 -11.07 -13.98 -6.18
CA VAL A 270 -10.32 -14.06 -7.42
C VAL A 270 -10.21 -12.66 -8.02
N ARG A 271 -9.00 -12.14 -8.15
CA ARG A 271 -8.70 -10.89 -8.82
C ARG A 271 -8.32 -11.17 -10.26
N HIS A 272 -9.20 -10.86 -11.19
CA HIS A 272 -8.99 -11.20 -12.60
C HIS A 272 -8.08 -10.22 -13.34
N TRP A 273 -7.93 -9.00 -12.87
CA TRP A 273 -7.22 -7.93 -13.56
C TRP A 273 -5.73 -7.83 -13.17
N ASP A 274 -5.27 -8.57 -12.18
CA ASP A 274 -3.86 -8.64 -11.78
C ASP A 274 -3.08 -9.75 -12.50
N GLY A 275 -3.63 -10.33 -13.53
CA GLY A 275 -3.13 -11.51 -14.23
C GLY A 275 -1.94 -11.28 -15.14
N TYR A 276 -1.10 -10.28 -14.90
CA TYR A 276 0.11 -10.09 -15.68
C TYR A 276 1.25 -10.97 -15.17
N TRP A 277 1.86 -11.72 -16.09
CA TRP A 277 3.02 -12.55 -15.83
C TRP A 277 4.24 -12.02 -16.57
N PHE A 278 5.39 -12.02 -15.91
CA PHE A 278 6.68 -11.64 -16.48
C PHE A 278 7.67 -12.83 -16.47
N GLY A 279 8.86 -12.64 -17.05
CA GLY A 279 9.83 -13.72 -17.21
C GLY A 279 9.51 -14.62 -18.40
N LYS A 280 10.01 -15.83 -18.38
CA LYS A 280 9.87 -16.78 -19.52
C LYS A 280 8.43 -17.18 -19.84
N TYR A 281 7.51 -17.03 -18.89
CA TYR A 281 6.10 -17.39 -19.04
C TYR A 281 5.18 -16.21 -19.33
N LYS A 282 5.71 -15.02 -19.57
CA LYS A 282 4.89 -13.81 -19.75
C LYS A 282 3.88 -13.90 -20.89
N ASN A 283 4.13 -14.73 -21.89
CA ASN A 283 3.19 -14.95 -23.01
C ASN A 283 2.02 -15.88 -22.66
N LEU A 284 2.01 -16.47 -21.47
CA LEU A 284 0.89 -17.29 -21.00
C LEU A 284 -0.21 -16.44 -20.37
N GLY A 285 0.08 -15.14 -20.13
CA GLY A 285 -0.88 -14.09 -19.81
C GLY A 285 -1.95 -14.50 -18.79
N ASP A 286 -3.15 -14.10 -19.10
CA ASP A 286 -4.36 -14.17 -18.26
C ASP A 286 -4.86 -15.58 -17.93
N THR A 287 -4.10 -16.61 -18.22
CA THR A 287 -4.54 -18.00 -18.02
C THR A 287 -4.18 -18.58 -16.66
N PHE A 288 -3.45 -17.85 -15.84
CA PHE A 288 -3.14 -18.28 -14.48
C PHE A 288 -4.17 -17.76 -13.50
N PRO A 289 -4.96 -18.64 -12.87
CA PRO A 289 -5.72 -18.26 -11.69
C PRO A 289 -4.76 -17.95 -10.55
N HIS A 290 -4.93 -16.81 -9.94
CA HIS A 290 -4.19 -16.38 -8.76
C HIS A 290 -4.70 -17.02 -7.49
#